data_1bcb28e5efcde2748d7b1c2c9254f394
#
_entry.id   1bcb28e5efcde2748d7b1c2c9254f394
#
_cell.length_a   1.000
_cell.length_b   1.000
_cell.length_c   1.000
_cell.angle_alpha   90.00
_cell.angle_beta   90.00
_cell.angle_gamma   90.00
#
_symmetry.space_group_name_H-M   'P 1'
#
loop_
_entity.id
_entity.type
_entity.pdbx_description
1 polymer ?
#
loop_
_entity_poly.entity_id
_entity_poly.type
_entity_poly.pdbx_seq_one_letter_code
_entity_poly.pdbx_strand_id
1 'polypeptide(L)'
;MPRVVVTGANGALGRVLLERALARPGVELVALVRSARAETQLAARRDARTSVRRVDWNDAEGLREACTGAQGVVHLAGVLVPTREEGYAGANVGTARAIAAAAAGGRAQKLVLVSAVGADPGSPNSYYRSKGEAEAVVRESGCPYTIVRCPLLLACDSLGAHALARQSERPLALLLDGGENLEQPADARDVADAALNAALDPDCARGAVLDLVGPESLRRRELIARCARLRGRSPRVIPVPAAALRIVCGLRERWLGPGFSPDVLDVMLDDVRLDPAPAARALRLELHPLDDTLERTLELEAAA
;
A
#
# COMPACT_ATOMS: atom_id res chain seq x y z
N MET A 1 -26.22 8.97 -1.28
CA MET A 1 -25.06 8.68 -0.40
C MET A 1 -23.80 8.65 -1.25
N PRO A 2 -22.68 9.21 -0.79
CA PRO A 2 -21.43 9.12 -1.54
C PRO A 2 -20.98 7.66 -1.66
N ARG A 3 -20.69 7.22 -2.88
CA ARG A 3 -20.28 5.85 -3.17
C ARG A 3 -18.79 5.82 -3.50
N VAL A 4 -18.04 4.99 -2.77
CA VAL A 4 -16.60 4.78 -2.98
C VAL A 4 -16.36 3.35 -3.48
N VAL A 5 -15.68 3.23 -4.60
CA VAL A 5 -15.26 1.96 -5.18
C VAL A 5 -13.82 1.70 -4.75
N VAL A 6 -13.52 0.51 -4.25
CA VAL A 6 -12.20 0.15 -3.72
C VAL A 6 -11.69 -1.11 -4.39
N THR A 7 -10.54 -1.04 -5.06
CA THR A 7 -9.83 -2.21 -5.57
C THR A 7 -8.76 -2.65 -4.57
N GLY A 8 -8.39 -3.92 -4.58
CA GLY A 8 -7.46 -4.44 -3.57
C GLY A 8 -8.04 -4.45 -2.15
N ALA A 9 -9.35 -4.44 -2.03
CA ALA A 9 -10.10 -4.33 -0.78
C ALA A 9 -9.79 -5.44 0.24
N ASN A 10 -9.35 -6.62 -0.21
CA ASN A 10 -8.96 -7.75 0.64
C ASN A 10 -7.50 -7.67 1.13
N GLY A 11 -6.70 -6.76 0.62
CA GLY A 11 -5.33 -6.51 1.08
C GLY A 11 -5.27 -5.89 2.47
N ALA A 12 -4.08 -5.81 3.08
CA ALA A 12 -3.87 -5.25 4.41
C ALA A 12 -4.42 -3.82 4.52
N LEU A 13 -4.01 -2.91 3.62
CA LEU A 13 -4.52 -1.54 3.57
C LEU A 13 -6.02 -1.48 3.21
N GLY A 14 -6.48 -2.37 2.29
CA GLY A 14 -7.88 -2.40 1.87
C GLY A 14 -8.83 -2.68 3.01
N ARG A 15 -8.49 -3.60 3.91
CA ARG A 15 -9.28 -3.91 5.11
C ARG A 15 -9.36 -2.72 6.06
N VAL A 16 -8.25 -2.03 6.31
CA VAL A 16 -8.23 -0.82 7.13
C VAL A 16 -9.08 0.27 6.48
N LEU A 17 -8.99 0.46 5.16
CA LEU A 17 -9.78 1.45 4.44
C LEU A 17 -11.29 1.16 4.54
N LEU A 18 -11.71 -0.10 4.38
CA LEU A 18 -13.12 -0.47 4.55
C LEU A 18 -13.60 -0.17 5.97
N GLU A 19 -12.84 -0.53 6.99
CA GLU A 19 -13.15 -0.23 8.41
C GLU A 19 -13.30 1.29 8.64
N ARG A 20 -12.32 2.08 8.17
CA ARG A 20 -12.34 3.54 8.30
C ARG A 20 -13.50 4.19 7.54
N ALA A 21 -13.85 3.66 6.37
CA ALA A 21 -14.99 4.15 5.58
C ALA A 21 -16.32 3.85 6.26
N LEU A 22 -16.49 2.68 6.86
CA LEU A 22 -17.68 2.28 7.60
C LEU A 22 -17.88 3.09 8.90
N ALA A 23 -16.80 3.60 9.49
CA ALA A 23 -16.89 4.53 10.61
C ALA A 23 -17.44 5.91 10.21
N ARG A 24 -17.42 6.24 8.90
CA ARG A 24 -18.00 7.49 8.37
C ARG A 24 -19.49 7.31 8.07
N PRO A 25 -20.37 8.19 8.56
CA PRO A 25 -21.80 8.08 8.29
C PRO A 25 -22.11 8.28 6.80
N GLY A 26 -23.02 7.48 6.28
CA GLY A 26 -23.60 7.68 4.95
C GLY A 26 -22.69 7.31 3.77
N VAL A 27 -21.53 6.67 3.96
CA VAL A 27 -20.67 6.20 2.88
C VAL A 27 -21.08 4.80 2.45
N GLU A 28 -21.31 4.62 1.15
CA GLU A 28 -21.50 3.31 0.51
C GLU A 28 -20.20 2.82 -0.13
N LEU A 29 -19.94 1.53 0.01
CA LEU A 29 -18.72 0.90 -0.46
C LEU A 29 -19.00 -0.17 -1.51
N VAL A 30 -18.20 -0.16 -2.58
CA VAL A 30 -18.13 -1.24 -3.55
C VAL A 30 -16.70 -1.81 -3.52
N ALA A 31 -16.55 -2.94 -2.86
CA ALA A 31 -15.27 -3.63 -2.75
C ALA A 31 -15.06 -4.55 -3.96
N LEU A 32 -14.09 -4.20 -4.82
CA LEU A 32 -13.73 -5.00 -5.98
C LEU A 32 -12.62 -5.99 -5.62
N VAL A 33 -12.87 -7.27 -5.86
CA VAL A 33 -11.93 -8.36 -5.59
C VAL A 33 -11.77 -9.27 -6.81
N ARG A 34 -10.62 -9.93 -6.94
CA ARG A 34 -10.31 -10.79 -8.08
C ARG A 34 -10.73 -12.25 -7.89
N SER A 35 -10.67 -12.75 -6.65
CA SER A 35 -10.84 -14.18 -6.37
C SER A 35 -12.11 -14.46 -5.56
N ALA A 36 -12.72 -15.65 -5.78
CA ALA A 36 -13.84 -16.12 -5.00
C ALA A 36 -13.51 -16.22 -3.49
N ARG A 37 -12.26 -16.56 -3.15
CA ARG A 37 -11.81 -16.59 -1.75
C ARG A 37 -11.89 -15.19 -1.11
N ALA A 38 -11.39 -14.17 -1.79
CA ALA A 38 -11.44 -12.79 -1.30
C ALA A 38 -12.89 -12.29 -1.18
N GLU A 39 -13.75 -12.64 -2.15
CA GLU A 39 -15.19 -12.35 -2.11
C GLU A 39 -15.86 -12.95 -0.87
N THR A 40 -15.63 -14.23 -0.60
CA THR A 40 -16.17 -14.90 0.60
C THR A 40 -15.65 -14.28 1.89
N GLN A 41 -14.34 -13.98 1.97
CA GLN A 41 -13.73 -13.39 3.16
C GLN A 41 -14.30 -12.00 3.49
N LEU A 42 -14.51 -11.16 2.50
CA LEU A 42 -15.09 -9.83 2.71
C LEU A 42 -16.60 -9.89 2.94
N ALA A 43 -17.33 -10.77 2.25
CA ALA A 43 -18.76 -10.96 2.45
C ALA A 43 -19.10 -11.46 3.86
N ALA A 44 -18.20 -12.17 4.52
CA ALA A 44 -18.38 -12.61 5.90
C ALA A 44 -18.39 -11.44 6.92
N ARG A 45 -17.83 -10.27 6.56
CA ARG A 45 -17.79 -9.05 7.37
C ARG A 45 -19.00 -8.14 7.13
N ARG A 46 -20.16 -8.69 6.86
CA ARG A 46 -21.37 -8.02 6.38
C ARG A 46 -21.67 -6.67 7.07
N ASP A 47 -21.61 -5.59 6.29
CA ASP A 47 -22.26 -4.33 6.57
C ASP A 47 -23.18 -4.02 5.39
N ALA A 48 -24.42 -3.57 5.65
CA ALA A 48 -25.42 -3.28 4.62
C ALA A 48 -24.95 -2.20 3.62
N ARG A 49 -23.98 -1.38 3.98
CA ARG A 49 -23.39 -0.33 3.14
C ARG A 49 -22.25 -0.83 2.26
N THR A 50 -21.85 -2.09 2.39
CA THR A 50 -20.74 -2.67 1.61
C THR A 50 -21.25 -3.74 0.66
N SER A 51 -21.07 -3.53 -0.63
CA SER A 51 -21.23 -4.54 -1.67
C SER A 51 -19.86 -5.08 -2.09
N VAL A 52 -19.74 -6.39 -2.17
CA VAL A 52 -18.52 -7.05 -2.66
C VAL A 52 -18.79 -7.58 -4.07
N ARG A 53 -17.92 -7.24 -5.02
CA ARG A 53 -18.04 -7.68 -6.42
C ARG A 53 -16.74 -8.33 -6.85
N ARG A 54 -16.85 -9.53 -7.41
CA ARG A 54 -15.73 -10.16 -8.09
C ARG A 54 -15.63 -9.59 -9.51
N VAL A 55 -14.42 -9.17 -9.88
CA VAL A 55 -14.13 -8.58 -11.20
C VAL A 55 -12.98 -9.30 -11.88
N ASP A 56 -13.05 -9.38 -13.20
CA ASP A 56 -11.92 -9.67 -14.06
C ASP A 56 -11.36 -8.33 -14.56
N TRP A 57 -10.05 -8.14 -14.49
CA TRP A 57 -9.39 -6.94 -15.01
C TRP A 57 -9.51 -6.77 -16.53
N ASN A 58 -9.88 -7.85 -17.26
CA ASN A 58 -10.16 -7.83 -18.69
C ASN A 58 -11.64 -7.53 -19.00
N ASP A 59 -12.52 -7.53 -18.01
CA ASP A 59 -13.93 -7.17 -18.16
C ASP A 59 -14.11 -5.66 -18.04
N ALA A 60 -13.83 -4.94 -19.14
CA ALA A 60 -13.91 -3.48 -19.18
C ALA A 60 -15.31 -2.95 -18.87
N GLU A 61 -16.37 -3.67 -19.29
CA GLU A 61 -17.75 -3.23 -19.06
C GLU A 61 -18.17 -3.42 -17.61
N GLY A 62 -17.87 -4.58 -17.00
CA GLY A 62 -18.15 -4.83 -15.57
C GLY A 62 -17.40 -3.86 -14.66
N LEU A 63 -16.15 -3.50 -14.99
CA LEU A 63 -15.39 -2.50 -14.29
C LEU A 63 -16.00 -1.09 -14.45
N ARG A 64 -16.41 -0.72 -15.66
CA ARG A 64 -17.06 0.56 -15.94
C ARG A 64 -18.37 0.69 -15.17
N GLU A 65 -19.22 -0.35 -15.17
CA GLU A 65 -20.46 -0.38 -14.41
C GLU A 65 -20.21 -0.21 -12.90
N ALA A 66 -19.19 -0.89 -12.36
CA ALA A 66 -18.83 -0.77 -10.95
C ALA A 66 -18.43 0.68 -10.60
N CYS A 67 -17.76 1.40 -11.50
CA CYS A 67 -17.31 2.77 -11.31
C CYS A 67 -18.39 3.82 -11.64
N THR A 68 -19.51 3.43 -12.29
CA THR A 68 -20.53 4.39 -12.78
C THR A 68 -21.13 5.21 -11.64
N GLY A 69 -20.98 6.54 -11.71
CA GLY A 69 -21.50 7.49 -10.71
C GLY A 69 -20.84 7.39 -9.33
N ALA A 70 -19.64 6.77 -9.23
CA ALA A 70 -18.88 6.78 -8.00
C ALA A 70 -18.40 8.19 -7.65
N GLN A 71 -18.48 8.57 -6.39
CA GLN A 71 -17.85 9.79 -5.89
C GLN A 71 -16.32 9.66 -5.96
N GLY A 72 -15.79 8.52 -5.55
CA GLY A 72 -14.38 8.21 -5.68
C GLY A 72 -14.13 6.76 -5.99
N VAL A 73 -13.05 6.52 -6.72
CA VAL A 73 -12.47 5.18 -6.96
C VAL A 73 -11.11 5.16 -6.29
N VAL A 74 -10.89 4.25 -5.34
CA VAL A 74 -9.61 4.08 -4.66
C VAL A 74 -8.93 2.82 -5.17
N HIS A 75 -7.79 2.98 -5.83
CA HIS A 75 -7.01 1.89 -6.37
C HIS A 75 -5.85 1.53 -5.46
N LEU A 76 -5.98 0.38 -4.78
CA LEU A 76 -4.97 -0.18 -3.88
C LEU A 76 -4.31 -1.44 -4.45
N ALA A 77 -4.84 -1.98 -5.56
CA ALA A 77 -4.30 -3.19 -6.16
C ALA A 77 -2.87 -2.96 -6.68
N GLY A 78 -2.00 -3.90 -6.38
CA GLY A 78 -0.60 -3.89 -6.79
C GLY A 78 0.22 -4.84 -5.93
N VAL A 79 1.45 -5.12 -6.37
CA VAL A 79 2.36 -6.04 -5.69
C VAL A 79 3.75 -5.44 -5.55
N LEU A 80 4.40 -5.69 -4.41
CA LEU A 80 5.82 -5.43 -4.20
C LEU A 80 6.66 -6.65 -4.62
N VAL A 81 6.16 -7.86 -4.35
CA VAL A 81 6.82 -9.11 -4.71
C VAL A 81 6.04 -9.76 -5.84
N PRO A 82 6.58 -9.83 -7.06
CA PRO A 82 5.90 -10.44 -8.20
C PRO A 82 5.82 -11.95 -8.04
N THR A 83 4.80 -12.56 -8.68
CA THR A 83 4.66 -14.02 -8.75
C THR A 83 4.95 -14.52 -10.17
N ARG A 84 5.02 -15.84 -10.35
CA ARG A 84 5.16 -16.43 -11.69
C ARG A 84 3.97 -16.16 -12.61
N GLU A 85 2.79 -16.03 -12.01
CA GLU A 85 1.54 -15.83 -12.72
C GLU A 85 1.31 -14.35 -13.05
N GLU A 86 1.87 -13.45 -12.24
CA GLU A 86 1.60 -12.02 -12.35
C GLU A 86 2.87 -11.20 -12.02
N GLY A 87 3.46 -10.62 -13.07
CA GLY A 87 4.58 -9.70 -12.97
C GLY A 87 4.13 -8.27 -12.66
N TYR A 88 5.08 -7.36 -12.46
CA TYR A 88 4.81 -5.95 -12.18
C TYR A 88 3.97 -5.28 -13.26
N ALA A 89 4.21 -5.59 -14.54
CA ALA A 89 3.46 -4.98 -15.65
C ALA A 89 1.96 -5.27 -15.58
N GLY A 90 1.57 -6.51 -15.28
CA GLY A 90 0.17 -6.89 -15.10
C GLY A 90 -0.41 -6.35 -13.80
N ALA A 91 0.26 -6.65 -12.67
CA ALA A 91 -0.26 -6.37 -11.35
C ALA A 91 -0.33 -4.88 -11.00
N ASN A 92 0.63 -4.07 -11.44
CA ASN A 92 0.69 -2.64 -11.13
C ASN A 92 0.17 -1.79 -12.30
N VAL A 93 0.72 -1.95 -13.52
CA VAL A 93 0.36 -1.10 -14.66
C VAL A 93 -0.95 -1.52 -15.31
N GLY A 94 -1.14 -2.83 -15.54
CA GLY A 94 -2.35 -3.37 -16.18
C GLY A 94 -3.61 -3.09 -15.37
N THR A 95 -3.56 -3.34 -14.07
CA THR A 95 -4.69 -3.05 -13.17
C THR A 95 -4.99 -1.56 -13.05
N ALA A 96 -3.95 -0.70 -12.98
CA ALA A 96 -4.11 0.75 -12.99
C ALA A 96 -4.76 1.23 -14.29
N ARG A 97 -4.37 0.68 -15.45
CA ARG A 97 -4.96 1.02 -16.74
C ARG A 97 -6.42 0.61 -16.82
N ALA A 98 -6.76 -0.59 -16.39
CA ALA A 98 -8.14 -1.07 -16.40
C ALA A 98 -9.06 -0.21 -15.53
N ILE A 99 -8.63 0.11 -14.30
CA ILE A 99 -9.44 0.90 -13.38
C ILE A 99 -9.50 2.39 -13.78
N ALA A 100 -8.43 2.94 -14.34
CA ALA A 100 -8.41 4.31 -14.81
C ALA A 100 -9.38 4.52 -15.99
N ALA A 101 -9.39 3.59 -16.95
CA ALA A 101 -10.36 3.58 -18.05
C ALA A 101 -11.79 3.41 -17.54
N ALA A 102 -12.01 2.51 -16.57
CA ALA A 102 -13.32 2.29 -15.96
C ALA A 102 -13.82 3.52 -15.19
N ALA A 103 -12.96 4.18 -14.43
CA ALA A 103 -13.31 5.39 -13.68
C ALA A 103 -13.69 6.54 -14.63
N ALA A 104 -12.90 6.77 -15.68
CA ALA A 104 -13.20 7.78 -16.69
C ALA A 104 -14.50 7.46 -17.45
N GLY A 105 -14.66 6.23 -17.96
CA GLY A 105 -15.85 5.79 -18.69
C GLY A 105 -17.11 5.73 -17.82
N GLY A 106 -16.99 5.42 -16.55
CA GLY A 106 -18.05 5.43 -15.54
C GLY A 106 -18.35 6.84 -14.99
N ARG A 107 -17.61 7.86 -15.42
CA ARG A 107 -17.73 9.25 -14.93
C ARG A 107 -17.60 9.34 -13.39
N ALA A 108 -16.67 8.60 -12.81
CA ALA A 108 -16.31 8.79 -11.43
C ALA A 108 -15.78 10.22 -11.20
N GLN A 109 -16.13 10.82 -10.07
CA GLN A 109 -15.72 12.21 -9.81
C GLN A 109 -14.21 12.29 -9.52
N LYS A 110 -13.60 11.21 -9.02
CA LYS A 110 -12.17 11.15 -8.71
C LYS A 110 -11.61 9.73 -8.66
N LEU A 111 -10.37 9.60 -9.13
CA LEU A 111 -9.56 8.40 -8.98
C LEU A 111 -8.40 8.67 -8.02
N VAL A 112 -8.31 7.89 -6.96
CA VAL A 112 -7.21 7.93 -5.99
C VAL A 112 -6.34 6.70 -6.17
N LEU A 113 -5.07 6.90 -6.50
CA LEU A 113 -4.08 5.83 -6.60
C LEU A 113 -3.18 5.83 -5.36
N VAL A 114 -3.06 4.68 -4.68
CA VAL A 114 -2.00 4.48 -3.69
C VAL A 114 -0.78 3.90 -4.40
N SER A 115 0.28 4.71 -4.43
CA SER A 115 1.55 4.43 -5.09
C SER A 115 2.67 4.21 -4.07
N ALA A 116 3.93 4.28 -4.49
CA ALA A 116 5.09 4.12 -3.64
C ALA A 116 5.98 5.37 -3.68
N VAL A 117 6.57 5.75 -2.55
CA VAL A 117 7.70 6.70 -2.52
C VAL A 117 8.81 6.14 -3.41
N GLY A 118 9.40 6.96 -4.25
CA GLY A 118 10.39 6.52 -5.23
C GLY A 118 9.80 6.05 -6.58
N ALA A 119 8.46 6.06 -6.76
CA ALA A 119 7.84 5.73 -8.04
C ALA A 119 8.32 6.66 -9.17
N ASP A 120 8.95 6.08 -10.20
CA ASP A 120 9.50 6.80 -11.34
C ASP A 120 9.47 5.88 -12.57
N PRO A 121 8.85 6.29 -13.70
CA PRO A 121 8.82 5.48 -14.92
C PRO A 121 10.20 5.28 -15.55
N GLY A 122 11.19 6.12 -15.23
CA GLY A 122 12.59 6.00 -15.65
C GLY A 122 13.48 5.17 -14.73
N SER A 123 12.94 4.64 -13.61
CA SER A 123 13.73 3.91 -12.63
C SER A 123 14.35 2.62 -13.19
N PRO A 124 15.63 2.32 -12.90
CA PRO A 124 16.21 1.01 -13.19
C PRO A 124 15.54 -0.12 -12.39
N ASN A 125 15.04 0.18 -11.18
CA ASN A 125 14.32 -0.78 -10.35
C ASN A 125 12.92 -1.03 -10.92
N SER A 126 12.62 -2.30 -11.22
CA SER A 126 11.38 -2.69 -11.93
C SER A 126 10.11 -2.41 -11.12
N TYR A 127 10.18 -2.45 -9.78
CA TYR A 127 9.05 -2.08 -8.93
C TYR A 127 8.74 -0.59 -9.04
N TYR A 128 9.72 0.28 -8.80
CA TYR A 128 9.52 1.73 -8.89
C TYR A 128 9.12 2.18 -10.29
N ARG A 129 9.72 1.58 -11.32
CA ARG A 129 9.33 1.83 -12.70
C ARG A 129 7.86 1.49 -12.94
N SER A 130 7.41 0.32 -12.51
CA SER A 130 6.00 -0.10 -12.67
C SER A 130 5.02 0.79 -11.92
N LYS A 131 5.40 1.30 -10.73
CA LYS A 131 4.58 2.26 -9.99
C LYS A 131 4.54 3.61 -10.69
N GLY A 132 5.67 4.09 -11.22
CA GLY A 132 5.73 5.32 -12.02
C GLY A 132 4.92 5.24 -13.30
N GLU A 133 4.96 4.11 -14.02
CA GLU A 133 4.13 3.85 -15.20
C GLU A 133 2.63 3.81 -14.83
N ALA A 134 2.26 3.21 -13.70
CA ALA A 134 0.88 3.21 -13.21
C ALA A 134 0.39 4.63 -12.89
N GLU A 135 1.25 5.48 -12.30
CA GLU A 135 0.95 6.90 -12.06
C GLU A 135 0.76 7.67 -13.37
N ALA A 136 1.58 7.42 -14.40
CA ALA A 136 1.43 8.04 -15.71
C ALA A 136 0.07 7.68 -16.34
N VAL A 137 -0.32 6.41 -16.30
CA VAL A 137 -1.63 5.94 -16.77
C VAL A 137 -2.78 6.65 -16.07
N VAL A 138 -2.70 6.84 -14.74
CA VAL A 138 -3.74 7.55 -13.98
C VAL A 138 -3.81 9.03 -14.37
N ARG A 139 -2.67 9.70 -14.52
CA ARG A 139 -2.61 11.12 -14.94
C ARG A 139 -3.19 11.35 -16.33
N GLU A 140 -3.00 10.41 -17.25
CA GLU A 140 -3.44 10.47 -18.64
C GLU A 140 -4.88 9.99 -18.84
N SER A 141 -5.54 9.46 -17.82
CA SER A 141 -6.86 8.82 -17.92
C SER A 141 -8.03 9.77 -18.25
N GLY A 142 -7.84 11.07 -18.07
CA GLY A 142 -8.91 12.06 -18.16
C GLY A 142 -9.84 12.12 -16.94
N CYS A 143 -9.71 11.20 -15.98
CA CYS A 143 -10.41 11.26 -14.71
C CYS A 143 -9.66 12.21 -13.74
N PRO A 144 -10.33 13.10 -12.99
CA PRO A 144 -9.68 13.83 -11.91
C PRO A 144 -9.01 12.87 -10.93
N TYR A 145 -7.78 13.15 -10.52
CA TYR A 145 -7.03 12.19 -9.72
C TYR A 145 -6.37 12.80 -8.48
N THR A 146 -5.97 11.92 -7.57
CA THR A 146 -4.96 12.16 -6.52
C THR A 146 -4.08 10.92 -6.43
N ILE A 147 -2.76 11.10 -6.37
CA ILE A 147 -1.79 10.03 -6.19
C ILE A 147 -1.15 10.19 -4.82
N VAL A 148 -1.25 9.16 -3.99
CA VAL A 148 -0.68 9.10 -2.65
C VAL A 148 0.44 8.07 -2.66
N ARG A 149 1.68 8.52 -2.59
CA ARG A 149 2.87 7.67 -2.50
C ARG A 149 3.15 7.35 -1.05
N CYS A 150 3.25 6.07 -0.74
CA CYS A 150 3.53 5.59 0.62
C CYS A 150 4.88 4.89 0.68
N PRO A 151 5.62 5.03 1.81
CA PRO A 151 6.82 4.26 2.11
C PRO A 151 6.43 2.88 2.68
N LEU A 152 7.22 2.37 3.62
CA LEU A 152 6.86 1.20 4.42
C LEU A 152 5.51 1.42 5.12
N LEU A 153 4.52 0.61 4.76
CA LEU A 153 3.17 0.67 5.33
C LEU A 153 3.04 -0.30 6.50
N LEU A 154 2.65 0.21 7.65
CA LEU A 154 2.35 -0.59 8.84
C LEU A 154 0.83 -0.86 8.91
N ALA A 155 0.47 -2.05 8.48
CA ALA A 155 -0.87 -2.60 8.58
C ALA A 155 -0.78 -4.06 9.05
N CYS A 156 -1.73 -4.54 9.82
CA CYS A 156 -1.82 -5.96 10.15
C CYS A 156 -1.83 -6.82 8.87
N ASP A 157 -1.15 -7.95 8.89
CA ASP A 157 -0.93 -8.85 7.74
C ASP A 157 -0.15 -8.22 6.56
N SER A 158 0.52 -7.08 6.75
CA SER A 158 1.45 -6.56 5.75
C SER A 158 2.82 -7.22 5.88
N LEU A 159 3.55 -7.32 4.75
CA LEU A 159 4.92 -7.85 4.76
C LEU A 159 5.84 -7.10 5.72
N GLY A 160 5.65 -5.76 5.80
CA GLY A 160 6.42 -4.90 6.69
C GLY A 160 6.14 -5.18 8.16
N ALA A 161 4.85 -5.28 8.55
CA ALA A 161 4.43 -5.58 9.91
C ALA A 161 4.93 -6.95 10.38
N HIS A 162 4.73 -7.99 9.55
CA HIS A 162 5.26 -9.32 9.83
C HIS A 162 6.78 -9.33 10.00
N ALA A 163 7.52 -8.63 9.15
CA ALA A 163 8.97 -8.56 9.26
C ALA A 163 9.40 -7.87 10.56
N LEU A 164 8.77 -6.77 10.94
CA LEU A 164 9.04 -6.06 12.20
C LEU A 164 8.71 -6.92 13.42
N ALA A 165 7.53 -7.55 13.45
CA ALA A 165 7.11 -8.42 14.53
C ALA A 165 8.09 -9.57 14.73
N ARG A 166 8.42 -10.31 13.66
CA ARG A 166 9.35 -11.44 13.71
C ARG A 166 10.77 -11.04 14.13
N GLN A 167 11.28 -9.91 13.67
CA GLN A 167 12.63 -9.45 14.00
C GLN A 167 12.71 -8.92 15.44
N SER A 168 11.65 -8.29 15.94
CA SER A 168 11.60 -7.77 17.31
C SER A 168 11.42 -8.86 18.39
N GLU A 169 10.84 -10.02 18.03
CA GLU A 169 10.61 -11.13 18.95
C GLU A 169 11.83 -12.04 19.15
N ARG A 170 12.72 -12.12 18.18
CA ARG A 170 13.86 -13.03 18.20
C ARG A 170 15.00 -12.49 19.04
N PRO A 171 15.79 -13.35 19.70
CA PRO A 171 16.99 -12.89 20.41
C PRO A 171 18.07 -12.33 19.47
N LEU A 172 18.04 -12.71 18.19
CA LEU A 172 18.93 -12.22 17.14
C LEU A 172 18.10 -11.64 15.99
N ALA A 173 18.31 -10.37 15.69
CA ALA A 173 17.71 -9.68 14.53
C ALA A 173 18.73 -9.65 13.38
N LEU A 174 18.44 -10.36 12.29
CA LEU A 174 19.26 -10.35 11.08
C LEU A 174 18.85 -9.14 10.22
N LEU A 175 19.71 -8.13 10.14
CA LEU A 175 19.40 -6.90 9.41
C LEU A 175 20.39 -6.68 8.26
N LEU A 176 19.86 -6.33 7.10
CA LEU A 176 20.66 -5.99 5.93
C LEU A 176 21.57 -4.82 6.28
N ASP A 177 22.87 -4.96 5.99
CA ASP A 177 23.93 -3.99 6.30
C ASP A 177 23.83 -3.39 7.72
N GLY A 178 23.35 -4.20 8.69
CA GLY A 178 23.16 -3.78 10.08
C GLY A 178 21.96 -2.89 10.34
N GLY A 179 21.10 -2.67 9.37
CA GLY A 179 19.91 -1.84 9.48
C GLY A 179 20.21 -0.34 9.59
N GLU A 180 21.21 0.14 8.85
CA GLU A 180 21.61 1.56 8.83
C GLU A 180 20.71 2.43 7.94
N ASN A 181 19.98 1.82 6.98
CA ASN A 181 19.05 2.54 6.12
C ASN A 181 17.94 3.22 6.92
N LEU A 182 17.49 4.38 6.43
CA LEU A 182 16.43 5.18 7.04
C LEU A 182 15.06 4.71 6.55
N GLU A 183 14.18 4.44 7.49
CA GLU A 183 12.77 4.15 7.24
C GLU A 183 11.87 5.21 7.88
N GLN A 184 10.79 5.55 7.20
CA GLN A 184 9.79 6.49 7.68
C GLN A 184 8.40 5.86 7.52
N PRO A 185 8.06 4.86 8.37
CA PRO A 185 6.86 4.06 8.19
C PRO A 185 5.59 4.88 8.36
N ALA A 186 4.62 4.64 7.47
CA ALA A 186 3.30 5.26 7.53
C ALA A 186 2.27 4.32 8.19
N ASP A 187 1.39 4.88 9.01
CA ASP A 187 0.25 4.15 9.57
C ASP A 187 -0.78 3.89 8.46
N ALA A 188 -1.26 2.66 8.39
CA ALA A 188 -2.30 2.29 7.42
C ALA A 188 -3.61 3.07 7.62
N ARG A 189 -3.90 3.53 8.85
CA ARG A 189 -5.06 4.40 9.13
C ARG A 189 -4.91 5.75 8.45
N ASP A 190 -3.71 6.35 8.52
CA ASP A 190 -3.43 7.64 7.89
C ASP A 190 -3.56 7.54 6.37
N VAL A 191 -3.01 6.48 5.77
CA VAL A 191 -3.12 6.24 4.33
C VAL A 191 -4.56 5.96 3.91
N ALA A 192 -5.30 5.21 4.70
CA ALA A 192 -6.73 4.95 4.45
C ALA A 192 -7.56 6.24 4.55
N ASP A 193 -7.35 7.05 5.58
CA ASP A 193 -8.04 8.33 5.74
C ASP A 193 -7.65 9.34 4.66
N ALA A 194 -6.37 9.38 4.24
CA ALA A 194 -5.93 10.15 3.09
C ALA A 194 -6.69 9.80 1.82
N ALA A 195 -6.75 8.50 1.52
CA ALA A 195 -7.43 7.99 0.34
C ALA A 195 -8.93 8.29 0.38
N LEU A 196 -9.57 8.15 1.55
CA LEU A 196 -10.98 8.46 1.75
C LEU A 196 -11.27 9.96 1.67
N ASN A 197 -10.43 10.82 2.28
CA ASN A 197 -10.58 12.28 2.19
C ASN A 197 -10.50 12.73 0.74
N ALA A 198 -9.51 12.22 -0.02
CA ALA A 198 -9.37 12.51 -1.43
C ALA A 198 -10.52 11.95 -2.29
N ALA A 199 -11.07 10.78 -1.97
CA ALA A 199 -12.15 10.14 -2.73
C ALA A 199 -13.51 10.76 -2.47
N LEU A 200 -13.76 11.24 -1.25
CA LEU A 200 -15.04 11.80 -0.84
C LEU A 200 -15.18 13.30 -1.12
N ASP A 201 -14.07 14.02 -1.20
CA ASP A 201 -14.04 15.43 -1.57
C ASP A 201 -13.30 15.61 -2.92
N PRO A 202 -14.02 15.97 -4.00
CA PRO A 202 -13.43 16.14 -5.33
C PRO A 202 -12.30 17.19 -5.38
N ASP A 203 -12.30 18.16 -4.49
CA ASP A 203 -11.30 19.23 -4.47
C ASP A 203 -10.10 18.93 -3.55
N CYS A 204 -10.21 17.94 -2.65
CA CYS A 204 -9.13 17.54 -1.77
C CYS A 204 -7.94 16.98 -2.56
N ALA A 205 -6.82 17.69 -2.60
CA ALA A 205 -5.59 17.29 -3.28
C ALA A 205 -5.76 16.94 -4.78
N ARG A 206 -6.70 17.60 -5.48
CA ARG A 206 -7.01 17.34 -6.88
C ARG A 206 -5.80 17.58 -7.79
N GLY A 207 -5.45 16.61 -8.62
CA GLY A 207 -4.32 16.65 -9.53
C GLY A 207 -2.96 16.55 -8.86
N ALA A 208 -2.92 16.28 -7.54
CA ALA A 208 -1.67 16.22 -6.79
C ALA A 208 -1.05 14.81 -6.79
N VAL A 209 0.28 14.80 -6.69
CA VAL A 209 1.09 13.63 -6.34
C VAL A 209 1.77 13.96 -5.02
N LEU A 210 1.50 13.19 -3.98
CA LEU A 210 1.88 13.50 -2.60
C LEU A 210 2.60 12.31 -1.95
N ASP A 211 3.77 12.57 -1.40
CA ASP A 211 4.51 11.60 -0.60
C ASP A 211 3.97 11.63 0.84
N LEU A 212 3.10 10.67 1.17
CA LEU A 212 2.53 10.53 2.51
C LEU A 212 3.39 9.58 3.34
N VAL A 213 4.23 10.14 4.15
CA VAL A 213 5.16 9.44 5.05
C VAL A 213 4.74 9.59 6.51
N GLY A 214 5.24 8.72 7.37
CA GLY A 214 4.99 8.82 8.80
C GLY A 214 5.71 9.99 9.47
N PRO A 215 5.42 10.28 10.75
CA PRO A 215 5.94 11.46 11.43
C PRO A 215 7.44 11.41 11.73
N GLU A 216 8.04 10.23 11.78
CA GLU A 216 9.44 10.03 12.19
C GLU A 216 10.20 9.20 11.16
N SER A 217 11.41 9.67 10.78
CA SER A 217 12.40 8.88 10.02
C SER A 217 13.50 8.41 10.97
N LEU A 218 13.75 7.10 11.00
CA LEU A 218 14.73 6.49 11.90
C LEU A 218 15.42 5.31 11.19
N ARG A 219 16.61 4.90 11.71
CA ARG A 219 17.29 3.72 11.16
C ARG A 219 16.46 2.47 11.39
N ARG A 220 16.51 1.53 10.46
CA ARG A 220 15.79 0.25 10.61
C ARG A 220 16.14 -0.48 11.90
N ARG A 221 17.40 -0.46 12.33
CA ARG A 221 17.82 -1.05 13.61
C ARG A 221 17.15 -0.38 14.82
N GLU A 222 16.92 0.94 14.75
CA GLU A 222 16.25 1.71 15.81
C GLU A 222 14.76 1.39 15.84
N LEU A 223 14.14 1.23 14.66
CA LEU A 223 12.76 0.80 14.52
C LEU A 223 12.55 -0.59 15.14
N ILE A 224 13.43 -1.57 14.82
CA ILE A 224 13.38 -2.90 15.43
C ILE A 224 13.58 -2.85 16.94
N ALA A 225 14.54 -2.05 17.42
CA ALA A 225 14.78 -1.89 18.86
C ALA A 225 13.58 -1.26 19.57
N ARG A 226 12.88 -0.31 18.94
CA ARG A 226 11.67 0.32 19.45
C ARG A 226 10.51 -0.69 19.55
N CYS A 227 10.27 -1.48 18.49
CA CYS A 227 9.30 -2.58 18.51
C CYS A 227 9.60 -3.63 19.59
N ALA A 228 10.88 -4.00 19.76
CA ALA A 228 11.29 -4.98 20.75
C ALA A 228 11.09 -4.48 22.19
N ARG A 229 11.36 -3.20 22.47
CA ARG A 229 11.10 -2.58 23.78
C ARG A 229 9.62 -2.63 24.17
N LEU A 230 8.71 -2.38 23.23
CA LEU A 230 7.26 -2.49 23.46
C LEU A 230 6.85 -3.92 23.91
N ARG A 231 7.66 -4.92 23.56
CA ARG A 231 7.48 -6.33 23.95
C ARG A 231 8.40 -6.78 25.10
N GLY A 232 9.07 -5.85 25.77
CA GLY A 232 10.02 -6.15 26.85
C GLY A 232 11.26 -6.94 26.40
N ARG A 233 11.68 -6.77 25.12
CA ARG A 233 12.79 -7.52 24.51
C ARG A 233 13.91 -6.58 24.04
N SER A 234 15.10 -7.15 23.84
CA SER A 234 16.29 -6.45 23.35
C SER A 234 17.10 -7.38 22.44
N PRO A 235 16.75 -7.49 21.16
CA PRO A 235 17.46 -8.35 20.23
C PRO A 235 18.86 -7.83 19.94
N ARG A 236 19.82 -8.75 19.78
CA ARG A 236 21.15 -8.42 19.26
C ARG A 236 21.07 -8.34 17.73
N VAL A 237 21.48 -7.22 17.17
CA VAL A 237 21.54 -7.05 15.70
C VAL A 237 22.75 -7.81 15.15
N ILE A 238 22.51 -8.63 14.13
CA ILE A 238 23.52 -9.33 13.34
C ILE A 238 23.46 -8.75 11.92
N PRO A 239 24.51 -8.08 11.45
CA PRO A 239 24.53 -7.54 10.09
C PRO A 239 24.62 -8.66 9.05
N VAL A 240 23.77 -8.57 8.02
CA VAL A 240 23.82 -9.46 6.84
C VAL A 240 24.20 -8.60 5.65
N PRO A 241 25.34 -8.89 4.97
CA PRO A 241 25.75 -8.11 3.82
C PRO A 241 24.71 -8.17 2.69
N ALA A 242 24.15 -7.01 2.31
CA ALA A 242 23.18 -6.92 1.24
C ALA A 242 23.72 -7.41 -0.11
N ALA A 243 25.00 -7.17 -0.39
CA ALA A 243 25.66 -7.66 -1.60
C ALA A 243 25.62 -9.19 -1.74
N ALA A 244 25.84 -9.91 -0.64
CA ALA A 244 25.76 -11.38 -0.65
C ALA A 244 24.31 -11.84 -0.92
N LEU A 245 23.33 -11.19 -0.29
CA LEU A 245 21.93 -11.54 -0.49
C LEU A 245 21.44 -11.20 -1.91
N ARG A 246 21.91 -10.11 -2.51
CA ARG A 246 21.64 -9.77 -3.93
C ARG A 246 22.06 -10.90 -4.87
N ILE A 247 23.26 -11.47 -4.67
CA ILE A 247 23.74 -12.60 -5.48
C ILE A 247 22.80 -13.80 -5.31
N VAL A 248 22.46 -14.15 -4.08
CA VAL A 248 21.54 -15.27 -3.79
C VAL A 248 20.17 -15.05 -4.41
N CYS A 249 19.60 -13.85 -4.27
CA CYS A 249 18.32 -13.50 -4.86
C CYS A 249 18.35 -13.55 -6.39
N GLY A 250 19.39 -13.02 -7.02
CA GLY A 250 19.56 -13.07 -8.48
C GLY A 250 19.69 -14.50 -9.01
N LEU A 251 20.47 -15.36 -8.33
CA LEU A 251 20.55 -16.77 -8.67
C LEU A 251 19.21 -17.49 -8.50
N ARG A 252 18.52 -17.22 -7.37
CA ARG A 252 17.20 -17.78 -7.12
C ARG A 252 16.20 -17.39 -8.21
N GLU A 253 16.15 -16.11 -8.58
CA GLU A 253 15.22 -15.60 -9.60
C GLU A 253 15.49 -16.26 -10.96
N ARG A 254 16.78 -16.45 -11.32
CA ARG A 254 17.18 -17.13 -12.56
C ARG A 254 16.72 -18.59 -12.61
N TRP A 255 16.72 -19.31 -11.46
CA TRP A 255 16.43 -20.75 -11.44
C TRP A 255 14.98 -21.05 -11.03
N LEU A 256 14.39 -20.28 -10.15
CA LEU A 256 13.08 -20.51 -9.56
C LEU A 256 12.00 -19.51 -10.05
N GLY A 257 12.39 -18.51 -10.85
CA GLY A 257 11.51 -17.47 -11.38
C GLY A 257 11.18 -16.36 -10.37
N PRO A 258 10.23 -15.47 -10.71
CA PRO A 258 9.93 -14.26 -9.94
C PRO A 258 9.64 -14.52 -8.46
N GLY A 259 9.91 -13.53 -7.63
CA GLY A 259 9.72 -13.61 -6.19
C GLY A 259 10.51 -12.52 -5.48
N PHE A 260 11.14 -12.87 -4.36
CA PHE A 260 12.03 -11.96 -3.66
C PHE A 260 13.30 -11.76 -4.49
N SER A 261 13.40 -10.61 -5.16
CA SER A 261 14.41 -10.27 -6.18
C SER A 261 15.39 -9.21 -5.67
N PRO A 262 16.47 -8.93 -6.39
CA PRO A 262 17.32 -7.77 -6.10
C PRO A 262 16.57 -6.46 -6.05
N ASP A 263 15.57 -6.24 -6.93
CA ASP A 263 14.72 -5.03 -6.91
C ASP A 263 13.97 -4.86 -5.59
N VAL A 264 13.44 -5.94 -5.02
CA VAL A 264 12.77 -5.91 -3.70
C VAL A 264 13.75 -5.57 -2.59
N LEU A 265 14.99 -6.11 -2.66
CA LEU A 265 16.04 -5.76 -1.71
C LEU A 265 16.40 -4.28 -1.77
N ASP A 266 16.50 -3.72 -2.97
CA ASP A 266 16.83 -2.31 -3.16
C ASP A 266 15.74 -1.42 -2.53
N VAL A 267 14.45 -1.74 -2.74
CA VAL A 267 13.34 -1.05 -2.06
C VAL A 267 13.44 -1.11 -0.54
N MET A 268 13.93 -2.22 0.02
CA MET A 268 14.10 -2.38 1.48
C MET A 268 15.31 -1.63 2.04
N LEU A 269 16.24 -1.23 1.19
CA LEU A 269 17.49 -0.56 1.57
C LEU A 269 17.46 0.94 1.26
N ASP A 270 16.50 1.40 0.48
CA ASP A 270 16.37 2.81 0.15
C ASP A 270 16.05 3.66 1.39
N ASP A 271 16.75 4.78 1.50
CA ASP A 271 16.52 5.74 2.56
C ASP A 271 15.25 6.56 2.30
N VAL A 272 14.37 6.61 3.29
CA VAL A 272 13.20 7.50 3.27
C VAL A 272 13.32 8.52 4.40
N ARG A 273 13.47 9.78 4.01
CA ARG A 273 13.47 10.93 4.92
C ARG A 273 12.87 12.14 4.23
N LEU A 274 11.57 12.34 4.43
CA LEU A 274 10.78 13.38 3.79
C LEU A 274 10.02 14.20 4.85
N ASP A 275 9.62 15.42 4.50
CA ASP A 275 8.73 16.23 5.34
C ASP A 275 7.29 15.71 5.21
N PRO A 276 6.66 15.21 6.29
CA PRO A 276 5.28 14.72 6.24
C PRO A 276 4.24 15.84 6.11
N ALA A 277 4.57 17.06 6.49
CA ALA A 277 3.61 18.14 6.63
C ALA A 277 2.89 18.57 5.35
N PRO A 278 3.54 18.63 4.15
CA PRO A 278 2.86 19.02 2.93
C PRO A 278 1.71 18.05 2.55
N ALA A 279 1.98 16.74 2.61
CA ALA A 279 0.98 15.73 2.30
C ALA A 279 -0.14 15.70 3.35
N ALA A 280 0.21 15.75 4.64
CA ALA A 280 -0.75 15.77 5.72
C ALA A 280 -1.73 16.96 5.60
N ARG A 281 -1.21 18.17 5.33
CA ARG A 281 -2.06 19.36 5.12
C ARG A 281 -2.96 19.22 3.89
N ALA A 282 -2.40 18.80 2.75
CA ALA A 282 -3.16 18.68 1.49
C ALA A 282 -4.27 17.61 1.59
N LEU A 283 -4.04 16.55 2.35
CA LEU A 283 -4.98 15.44 2.57
C LEU A 283 -5.82 15.60 3.84
N ARG A 284 -5.63 16.70 4.58
CA ARG A 284 -6.37 17.05 5.82
C ARG A 284 -6.28 15.96 6.88
N LEU A 285 -5.04 15.61 7.23
CA LEU A 285 -4.72 14.57 8.21
C LEU A 285 -3.99 15.13 9.42
N GLU A 286 -4.25 14.51 10.56
CA GLU A 286 -3.37 14.48 11.71
C GLU A 286 -2.74 13.09 11.76
N LEU A 287 -1.42 13.03 11.64
CA LEU A 287 -0.71 11.75 11.57
C LEU A 287 -0.63 11.10 12.96
N HIS A 288 -0.85 9.79 12.99
CA HIS A 288 -0.68 9.04 14.23
C HIS A 288 0.80 9.01 14.65
N PRO A 289 1.09 9.17 15.96
CA PRO A 289 2.44 8.97 16.49
C PRO A 289 2.99 7.59 16.16
N LEU A 290 4.29 7.51 15.93
CA LEU A 290 4.91 6.23 15.54
C LEU A 290 4.74 5.15 16.61
N ASP A 291 4.83 5.50 17.90
CA ASP A 291 4.64 4.52 18.99
C ASP A 291 3.24 3.91 18.97
N ASP A 292 2.19 4.72 18.82
CA ASP A 292 0.81 4.23 18.71
C ASP A 292 0.63 3.30 17.51
N THR A 293 1.28 3.63 16.39
CA THR A 293 1.29 2.80 15.18
C THR A 293 1.96 1.45 15.42
N LEU A 294 3.11 1.45 16.11
CA LEU A 294 3.86 0.24 16.41
C LEU A 294 3.12 -0.64 17.41
N GLU A 295 2.61 -0.09 18.50
CA GLU A 295 1.83 -0.82 19.51
C GLU A 295 0.65 -1.52 18.87
N ARG A 296 -0.20 -0.76 18.15
CA ARG A 296 -1.35 -1.31 17.44
C ARG A 296 -0.97 -2.40 16.43
N THR A 297 0.09 -2.17 15.64
CA THR A 297 0.52 -3.14 14.64
C THR A 297 0.97 -4.44 15.28
N LEU A 298 1.75 -4.35 16.38
CA LEU A 298 2.27 -5.51 17.08
C LEU A 298 1.17 -6.28 17.85
N GLU A 299 0.16 -5.59 18.40
CA GLU A 299 -1.01 -6.22 19.03
C GLU A 299 -1.85 -7.00 18.04
N LEU A 300 -2.13 -6.41 16.87
CA LEU A 300 -2.91 -7.05 15.81
C LEU A 300 -2.17 -8.26 15.20
N GLU A 301 -0.84 -8.18 15.04
CA GLU A 301 -0.03 -9.31 14.57
C GLU A 301 0.04 -10.45 15.59
N ALA A 302 -0.05 -10.17 16.89
CA ALA A 302 -0.08 -11.19 17.94
C ALA A 302 -1.45 -11.89 18.04
N ALA A 303 -2.52 -11.24 17.56
CA ALA A 303 -3.90 -11.75 17.58
C ALA A 303 -4.30 -12.50 16.29
N ALA A 304 -3.49 -12.40 15.23
CA ALA A 304 -3.74 -12.99 13.91
C ALA A 304 -3.11 -14.39 13.79
#